data_9fb765680b2c20dcb1623062168a6077
#
_entry.id   9fb765680b2c20dcb1623062168a6077
#
_cell.length_a   1.000
_cell.length_b   1.000
_cell.length_c   1.000
_cell.angle_alpha   90.00
_cell.angle_beta   90.00
_cell.angle_gamma   90.00
#
_symmetry.space_group_name_H-M   'P 1'
#
loop_
_entity.id
_entity.type
_entity.pdbx_description
1 polymer ?
#
loop_
_entity_poly.entity_id
_entity_poly.type
_entity_poly.pdbx_seq_one_letter_code
_entity_poly.pdbx_strand_id
1 'polypeptide(L)'
;MYTYDIEQLLKNGSAVKLKPQGYSMYPLFLPGRDEAVIEHCVPSELHRGDVILYRRVQGILVLHRICRITRDGFYLVGDNQTEVEGPLSPEQIHGKLTGVVRNGKSFSVSHPIYR
;
A
#
# COMPACT_ATOMS: atom_id res chain seq x y z
N MET A 1 27.55 0.47 0.92
CA MET A 1 26.13 0.47 1.32
C MET A 1 25.28 -0.12 0.21
N TYR A 2 24.35 -0.91 0.58
CA TYR A 2 23.36 -1.37 -0.39
C TYR A 2 21.96 -1.04 0.10
N THR A 3 21.11 -0.80 -0.85
CA THR A 3 19.69 -0.62 -0.59
C THR A 3 18.99 -1.91 -0.97
N TYR A 4 18.08 -2.33 -0.13
CA TYR A 4 17.22 -3.45 -0.50
C TYR A 4 16.23 -2.96 -1.55
N ASP A 5 16.08 -3.75 -2.59
CA ASP A 5 15.04 -3.51 -3.57
C ASP A 5 13.74 -4.09 -3.00
N ILE A 6 12.85 -3.23 -2.57
CA ILE A 6 11.57 -3.62 -1.97
C ILE A 6 10.78 -4.49 -2.95
N GLU A 7 10.80 -4.15 -4.23
CA GLU A 7 10.09 -4.92 -5.24
C GLU A 7 10.62 -6.35 -5.33
N GLN A 8 11.94 -6.49 -5.26
CA GLN A 8 12.57 -7.81 -5.31
C GLN A 8 12.23 -8.63 -4.07
N LEU A 9 12.25 -8.02 -2.90
CA LEU A 9 11.88 -8.69 -1.65
C LEU A 9 10.44 -9.19 -1.72
N LEU A 10 9.53 -8.37 -2.22
CA LEU A 10 8.13 -8.76 -2.35
C LEU A 10 7.96 -9.90 -3.35
N LYS A 11 8.64 -9.84 -4.48
CA LYS A 11 8.62 -10.92 -5.47
C LYS A 11 9.11 -12.24 -4.90
N ASN A 12 10.08 -12.19 -4.00
CA ASN A 12 10.64 -13.38 -3.37
C ASN A 12 9.77 -13.92 -2.24
N GLY A 13 8.61 -13.33 -1.99
CA GLY A 13 7.69 -13.78 -0.97
C GLY A 13 7.91 -13.20 0.42
N SER A 14 8.83 -12.27 0.55
CA SER A 14 9.09 -11.63 1.85
C SER A 14 8.01 -10.61 2.17
N ALA A 15 7.59 -10.58 3.44
CA ALA A 15 6.80 -9.46 3.94
C ALA A 15 7.75 -8.31 4.25
N VAL A 16 7.35 -7.10 3.89
CA VAL A 16 8.18 -5.91 4.09
C VAL A 16 7.46 -4.95 5.04
N LYS A 17 8.17 -4.44 6.03
CA LYS A 17 7.63 -3.41 6.93
C LYS A 17 8.13 -2.05 6.45
N LEU A 18 7.20 -1.13 6.25
CA LEU A 18 7.49 0.22 5.81
C LEU A 18 6.97 1.21 6.83
N LYS A 19 7.71 2.30 7.01
CA LYS A 19 7.28 3.43 7.85
C LYS A 19 6.66 4.48 6.92
N PRO A 20 5.32 4.62 6.92
CA PRO A 20 4.69 5.61 6.06
C PRO A 20 5.16 7.02 6.37
N GLN A 21 5.40 7.81 5.33
CA GLN A 21 5.78 9.21 5.44
C GLN A 21 4.57 10.07 5.11
N GLY A 22 4.46 11.22 5.79
CA GLY A 22 3.35 12.14 5.55
C GLY A 22 2.03 11.62 6.10
N TYR A 23 0.95 12.31 5.76
CA TYR A 23 -0.37 12.09 6.35
C TYR A 23 -1.43 11.69 5.34
N SER A 24 -1.04 11.29 4.13
CA SER A 24 -2.02 10.97 3.08
C SER A 24 -2.92 9.80 3.46
N MET A 25 -2.48 8.93 4.36
CA MET A 25 -3.25 7.78 4.84
C MET A 25 -3.77 7.95 6.27
N TYR A 26 -3.70 9.15 6.82
CA TYR A 26 -4.32 9.42 8.12
C TYR A 26 -5.84 9.29 7.99
N PRO A 27 -6.58 8.71 8.92
CA PRO A 27 -6.13 8.28 10.25
C PRO A 27 -5.65 6.82 10.34
N LEU A 28 -5.61 6.08 9.23
CA LEU A 28 -5.14 4.69 9.25
C LEU A 28 -3.68 4.63 9.70
N PHE A 29 -2.82 5.48 9.11
CA PHE A 29 -1.42 5.56 9.47
C PHE A 29 -1.07 6.93 10.03
N LEU A 30 -0.29 6.91 11.12
CA LEU A 30 0.29 8.11 11.71
C LEU A 30 1.80 7.95 11.68
N PRO A 31 2.54 8.87 11.03
CA PRO A 31 4.01 8.80 11.00
C PRO A 31 4.59 8.75 12.41
N GLY A 32 5.59 7.91 12.61
CA GLY A 32 6.24 7.73 13.91
C GLY A 32 5.52 6.76 14.84
N ARG A 33 4.27 6.41 14.56
CA ARG A 33 3.50 5.46 15.37
C ARG A 33 3.36 4.11 14.69
N ASP A 34 3.15 4.11 13.39
CA ASP A 34 2.71 2.93 12.66
C ASP A 34 3.72 2.47 11.63
N GLU A 35 3.79 1.15 11.45
CA GLU A 35 4.48 0.53 10.33
C GLU A 35 3.47 -0.25 9.50
N ALA A 36 3.61 -0.17 8.18
CA ALA A 36 2.78 -0.92 7.25
C ALA A 36 3.47 -2.25 6.92
N VAL A 37 2.72 -3.34 6.99
CA VAL A 37 3.20 -4.65 6.55
C VAL A 37 2.68 -4.88 5.15
N ILE A 38 3.59 -5.05 4.20
CA ILE A 38 3.27 -5.21 2.78
C ILE A 38 3.70 -6.60 2.34
N GLU A 39 2.85 -7.26 1.56
CA GLU A 39 3.16 -8.55 0.98
C GLU A 39 2.86 -8.54 -0.52
N HIS A 40 3.47 -9.47 -1.23
CA HIS A 40 3.22 -9.67 -2.65
C HIS A 40 1.73 -9.87 -2.90
N CYS A 41 1.24 -9.33 -4.00
CA CYS A 41 -0.16 -9.53 -4.40
C CYS A 41 -0.24 -9.83 -5.89
N VAL A 42 -1.34 -10.47 -6.26
CA VAL A 42 -1.69 -10.71 -7.66
C VAL A 42 -2.73 -9.63 -8.03
N PRO A 43 -2.42 -8.75 -9.00
CA PRO A 43 -3.33 -7.63 -9.31
C PRO A 43 -4.76 -8.05 -9.61
N SER A 44 -4.96 -9.21 -10.26
CA SER A 44 -6.32 -9.69 -10.58
C SER A 44 -7.13 -10.08 -9.35
N GLU A 45 -6.49 -10.20 -8.19
CA GLU A 45 -7.14 -10.56 -6.93
C GLU A 45 -7.40 -9.36 -6.03
N LEU A 46 -7.05 -8.17 -6.48
CA LEU A 46 -7.26 -6.94 -5.71
C LEU A 46 -8.71 -6.49 -5.79
N HIS A 47 -9.15 -5.85 -4.71
CA HIS A 47 -10.51 -5.36 -4.58
C HIS A 47 -10.50 -3.87 -4.21
N ARG A 48 -11.59 -3.21 -4.51
CA ARG A 48 -11.85 -1.88 -4.00
C ARG A 48 -11.76 -1.91 -2.48
N GLY A 49 -11.04 -0.94 -1.91
CA GLY A 49 -10.78 -0.86 -0.47
C GLY A 49 -9.42 -1.40 -0.06
N ASP A 50 -8.77 -2.18 -0.90
CA ASP A 50 -7.41 -2.63 -0.62
C ASP A 50 -6.43 -1.45 -0.65
N VAL A 51 -5.47 -1.45 0.26
CA VAL A 51 -4.38 -0.48 0.25
C VAL A 51 -3.19 -1.15 -0.42
N ILE A 52 -2.64 -0.50 -1.43
CA ILE A 52 -1.55 -1.08 -2.22
C ILE A 52 -0.32 -0.18 -2.23
N LEU A 53 0.83 -0.83 -2.37
CA LEU A 53 2.10 -0.16 -2.62
C LEU A 53 2.33 -0.18 -4.12
N TYR A 54 2.50 1.00 -4.72
CA TYR A 54 2.71 1.11 -6.15
C TYR A 54 3.77 2.16 -6.45
N ARG A 55 4.35 2.06 -7.64
CA ARG A 55 5.36 3.01 -8.10
C ARG A 55 4.73 3.93 -9.13
N ARG A 56 4.84 5.22 -8.90
CA ARG A 56 4.45 6.23 -9.89
C ARG A 56 5.44 6.22 -11.05
N VAL A 57 5.00 6.76 -12.18
CA VAL A 57 5.84 6.85 -13.38
C VAL A 57 7.17 7.55 -13.06
N GLN A 58 7.17 8.52 -12.16
CA GLN A 58 8.37 9.22 -11.72
C GLN A 58 9.29 8.39 -10.84
N GLY A 59 8.88 7.18 -10.46
CA GLY A 59 9.69 6.27 -9.67
C GLY A 59 9.44 6.32 -8.16
N ILE A 60 8.54 7.16 -7.69
CA ILE A 60 8.21 7.27 -6.27
C ILE A 60 7.27 6.13 -5.87
N LEU A 61 7.57 5.47 -4.75
CA LEU A 61 6.68 4.48 -4.15
C LEU A 61 5.64 5.17 -3.28
N VAL A 62 4.39 4.76 -3.45
CA VAL A 62 3.24 5.36 -2.77
C VAL A 62 2.37 4.26 -2.19
N LEU A 63 1.75 4.53 -1.04
CA LEU A 63 0.82 3.63 -0.38
C LEU A 63 -0.54 4.34 -0.29
N HIS A 64 -1.50 3.91 -1.10
CA HIS A 64 -2.85 4.49 -1.14
C HIS A 64 -3.90 3.39 -1.29
N ARG A 65 -5.17 3.79 -1.12
CA ARG A 65 -6.30 2.86 -1.16
C ARG A 65 -6.96 2.83 -2.53
N ILE A 66 -7.28 1.63 -3.00
CA ILE A 66 -8.04 1.47 -4.25
C ILE A 66 -9.47 1.96 -4.01
N CYS A 67 -9.88 2.98 -4.77
CA CYS A 67 -11.24 3.51 -4.70
C CYS A 67 -12.12 3.04 -5.85
N ARG A 68 -11.52 2.59 -6.96
CA ARG A 68 -12.27 2.10 -8.11
C ARG A 68 -11.37 1.21 -8.98
N ILE A 69 -11.97 0.17 -9.56
CA ILE A 69 -11.31 -0.71 -10.53
C ILE A 69 -12.17 -0.73 -11.77
N THR A 70 -11.56 -0.44 -12.93
CA THR A 70 -12.22 -0.49 -14.23
C THR A 70 -11.35 -1.30 -15.19
N ARG A 71 -11.84 -1.49 -16.42
CA ARG A 71 -11.03 -2.14 -17.44
C ARG A 71 -9.75 -1.34 -17.76
N ASP A 72 -9.76 -0.05 -17.48
CA ASP A 72 -8.60 0.82 -17.75
C ASP A 72 -7.52 0.70 -16.69
N GLY A 73 -7.84 0.16 -15.52
CA GLY A 73 -6.89 -0.03 -14.44
C GLY A 73 -7.45 0.34 -13.08
N PHE A 74 -6.53 0.65 -12.19
CA PHE A 74 -6.82 0.91 -10.77
C PHE A 74 -6.77 2.40 -10.49
N TYR A 75 -7.73 2.87 -9.70
CA TYR A 75 -7.78 4.27 -9.26
C TYR A 75 -7.58 4.32 -7.76
N LEU A 76 -6.70 5.21 -7.31
CA LEU A 76 -6.20 5.27 -5.93
C LEU A 76 -6.46 6.62 -5.31
N VAL A 77 -6.67 6.63 -4.00
CA VAL A 77 -6.78 7.86 -3.21
C VAL A 77 -6.25 7.59 -1.82
N GLY A 78 -5.51 8.54 -1.26
CA GLY A 78 -5.09 8.46 0.13
C GLY A 78 -6.27 8.71 1.06
N ASP A 79 -6.31 8.03 2.21
CA ASP A 79 -7.41 8.14 3.16
C ASP A 79 -7.64 9.56 3.65
N ASN A 80 -6.61 10.40 3.59
CA ASN A 80 -6.68 11.81 4.00
C ASN A 80 -6.61 12.74 2.79
N GLN A 81 -7.05 12.28 1.62
CA GLN A 81 -7.00 13.06 0.38
C GLN A 81 -8.30 12.94 -0.38
N THR A 82 -8.54 13.88 -1.29
CA THR A 82 -9.71 13.86 -2.18
C THR A 82 -9.31 13.67 -3.64
N GLU A 83 -8.05 13.88 -3.97
CA GLU A 83 -7.58 13.75 -5.35
C GLU A 83 -7.35 12.29 -5.69
N VAL A 84 -8.03 11.83 -6.74
CA VAL A 84 -7.92 10.46 -7.23
C VAL A 84 -6.84 10.38 -8.29
N GLU A 85 -6.01 9.35 -8.17
CA GLU A 85 -4.91 9.07 -9.08
C GLU A 85 -5.21 7.80 -9.87
N GLY A 86 -4.88 7.78 -11.15
CA GLY A 86 -5.07 6.61 -11.99
C GLY A 86 -5.45 6.99 -13.42
N PRO A 87 -5.65 5.97 -14.28
CA PRO A 87 -5.55 4.55 -13.98
C PRO A 87 -4.10 4.08 -13.88
N LEU A 88 -3.85 3.19 -12.92
CA LEU A 88 -2.57 2.49 -12.81
C LEU A 88 -2.66 1.16 -13.56
N SER A 89 -1.57 0.80 -14.23
CA SER A 89 -1.46 -0.52 -14.82
C SER A 89 -1.01 -1.53 -13.75
N PRO A 90 -1.28 -2.83 -13.97
CA PRO A 90 -0.85 -3.86 -13.02
C PRO A 90 0.65 -3.87 -12.74
N GLU A 91 1.47 -3.49 -13.71
CA GLU A 91 2.93 -3.49 -13.57
C GLU A 91 3.43 -2.48 -12.57
N GLN A 92 2.63 -1.47 -12.24
CA GLN A 92 2.99 -0.46 -11.25
C GLN A 92 2.74 -0.91 -9.82
N ILE A 93 1.99 -2.00 -9.63
CA ILE A 93 1.58 -2.47 -8.31
C ILE A 93 2.59 -3.50 -7.82
N HIS A 94 3.15 -3.26 -6.63
CA HIS A 94 4.21 -4.10 -6.08
C HIS A 94 3.81 -4.88 -4.86
N GLY A 95 2.76 -4.47 -4.17
CA GLY A 95 2.32 -5.19 -2.99
C GLY A 95 1.03 -4.65 -2.43
N LYS A 96 0.53 -5.34 -1.41
CA LYS A 96 -0.74 -5.07 -0.76
C LYS A 96 -0.51 -4.98 0.74
N LEU A 97 -1.18 -4.04 1.38
CA LEU A 97 -1.18 -3.95 2.83
C LEU A 97 -1.90 -5.16 3.43
N THR A 98 -1.20 -5.89 4.29
CA THR A 98 -1.77 -7.04 4.99
C THR A 98 -1.82 -6.84 6.50
N GLY A 99 -1.11 -5.85 7.02
CA GLY A 99 -1.12 -5.62 8.45
C GLY A 99 -0.55 -4.26 8.82
N VAL A 100 -0.72 -3.92 10.08
CA VAL A 100 -0.20 -2.70 10.69
C VAL A 100 0.48 -3.07 11.99
N VAL A 101 1.66 -2.51 12.23
CA VAL A 101 2.32 -2.61 13.53
C VAL A 101 2.21 -1.25 14.21
N ARG A 102 1.59 -1.24 15.39
CA ARG A 102 1.37 -0.01 16.16
C ARG A 102 1.76 -0.24 17.59
N ASN A 103 2.73 0.55 18.08
CA ASN A 103 3.23 0.42 19.45
C ASN A 103 3.67 -1.02 19.75
N GLY A 104 4.34 -1.67 18.81
CA GLY A 104 4.82 -3.04 18.96
C GLY A 104 3.77 -4.13 18.81
N LYS A 105 2.51 -3.77 18.56
CA LYS A 105 1.41 -4.73 18.36
C LYS A 105 1.07 -4.83 16.88
N SER A 106 0.88 -6.07 16.42
CA SER A 106 0.52 -6.34 15.03
C SER A 106 -0.98 -6.55 14.88
N PHE A 107 -1.55 -5.93 13.85
CA PHE A 107 -2.96 -6.07 13.51
C PHE A 107 -3.08 -6.44 12.04
N SER A 108 -3.94 -7.39 11.73
CA SER A 108 -4.28 -7.72 10.35
C SER A 108 -5.24 -6.67 9.78
N VAL A 109 -5.16 -6.43 8.47
CA VAL A 109 -6.11 -5.52 7.80
C VAL A 109 -7.53 -6.06 7.78
N SER A 110 -7.74 -7.32 8.12
CA SER A 110 -9.08 -7.88 8.30
C SER A 110 -9.72 -7.40 9.62
N HIS A 111 -8.94 -6.80 10.52
CA HIS A 111 -9.45 -6.24 11.77
C HIS A 111 -10.39 -5.06 11.44
N PRO A 112 -11.58 -4.98 12.08
CA PRO A 112 -12.57 -3.96 11.72
C PRO A 112 -12.07 -2.52 11.77
N ILE A 113 -11.12 -2.21 12.66
CA ILE A 113 -10.57 -0.86 12.80
C ILE A 113 -9.85 -0.39 11.53
N TYR A 114 -9.32 -1.33 10.72
CA TYR A 114 -8.48 -1.01 9.57
C TYR A 114 -9.19 -1.20 8.23
N ARG A 115 -10.47 -1.38 8.26
CA ARG A 115 -11.27 -1.53 7.05
C ARG A 115 -12.02 -0.26 6.67
#